data_9841dc5d8fea86636da4af36d2435b0d
#
_entry.id   9841dc5d8fea86636da4af36d2435b0d
#
_cell.length_a   1.000
_cell.length_b   1.000
_cell.length_c   1.000
_cell.angle_alpha   90.00
_cell.angle_beta   90.00
_cell.angle_gamma   90.00
#
_symmetry.space_group_name_H-M   'P 1'
#
loop_
_entity.id
_entity.type
_entity.pdbx_description
1 polymer ?
#
loop_
_entity_poly.entity_id
_entity_poly.type
_entity_poly.pdbx_seq_one_letter_code
_entity_poly.pdbx_strand_id
1 'polypeptide(L)'
;MLRSRPARCWRILHTQRDRLSIRALHSESFVHNPPPWRPVSALDEYVERQIRPISLRQLTFFGRTLTESRLLSSANYVRTELPTRLAHRLRDIQKLPYVVVANPHFSLVYELYYKAFERFRTVPEIRTLDDNDRFCDILRKTLKEHLVVIPRLAMGVLECRGLLPADAMDQFMNTLLRARISRRVIAEQHLALTETFNSPWHFPGSQDRTDLNADFVGEVFLKCNAKEVIERCGKLVQDMIRQSSGSDKIPEISVQGHLDATFPYMLSHLEYIIGELLRNSIQAVSERYQGLQQTPPPIEVLICEAPQHVIMRVSDQGGGIPREILPYLWSFTKGPHSKVRLENLGQVPAMAATLQELSVSSEIKHADKETFRESSLDTLTSRPPDLRLGIGLPMSRVYAEYWAGSLELHSLEGYGVDAFLQISKLGNKNEQVTTRAAIDAV
;
A
#
# COMPACT_ATOMS: atom_id res chain seq x y z
N MET A 1 60.62 -34.29 -53.48
CA MET A 1 60.19 -33.66 -54.73
C MET A 1 58.94 -32.86 -54.38
N LEU A 2 59.08 -31.61 -54.17
CA LEU A 2 58.82 -30.44 -55.01
C LEU A 2 57.40 -30.30 -55.50
N ARG A 3 56.83 -29.16 -55.07
CA ARG A 3 55.91 -28.24 -55.74
C ARG A 3 54.51 -28.20 -55.13
N SER A 4 53.98 -27.18 -54.67
CA SER A 4 53.92 -25.72 -54.91
C SER A 4 52.45 -25.33 -54.71
N ARG A 5 52.21 -24.29 -53.94
CA ARG A 5 50.91 -23.59 -53.79
C ARG A 5 50.47 -22.96 -55.15
N PRO A 6 49.15 -22.66 -55.31
CA PRO A 6 48.83 -21.25 -55.15
C PRO A 6 47.52 -20.93 -54.40
N ALA A 7 47.48 -19.70 -53.97
CA ALA A 7 46.41 -18.99 -53.31
C ALA A 7 45.20 -18.78 -54.27
N ARG A 8 43.97 -18.82 -53.77
CA ARG A 8 42.80 -18.23 -54.44
C ARG A 8 41.87 -17.53 -53.43
N CYS A 9 41.82 -16.26 -53.62
CA CYS A 9 40.70 -15.34 -53.57
C CYS A 9 39.53 -15.62 -52.61
N TRP A 10 39.44 -14.80 -51.62
CA TRP A 10 38.22 -14.52 -50.91
C TRP A 10 37.25 -13.78 -51.84
N ARG A 11 36.13 -14.40 -52.17
CA ARG A 11 34.94 -13.70 -52.67
C ARG A 11 34.10 -13.25 -51.49
N ILE A 12 34.00 -11.98 -51.36
CA ILE A 12 33.08 -11.28 -50.45
C ILE A 12 31.66 -11.51 -50.98
N LEU A 13 30.89 -12.32 -50.31
CA LEU A 13 29.44 -12.36 -50.47
C LEU A 13 28.86 -11.27 -49.55
N HIS A 14 28.43 -10.19 -50.18
CA HIS A 14 27.53 -9.21 -49.56
C HIS A 14 26.19 -9.91 -49.34
N THR A 15 25.92 -10.35 -48.11
CA THR A 15 24.57 -10.60 -47.66
C THR A 15 24.01 -9.29 -47.11
N GLN A 16 22.92 -8.87 -47.72
CA GLN A 16 22.10 -7.74 -47.28
C GLN A 16 21.78 -7.87 -45.80
N ARG A 17 22.30 -6.94 -44.99
CA ARG A 17 21.79 -6.68 -43.65
C ARG A 17 20.43 -6.00 -43.84
N ASP A 18 19.37 -6.75 -43.63
CA ASP A 18 18.08 -6.20 -43.34
C ASP A 18 18.23 -5.29 -42.11
N ARG A 19 18.17 -4.01 -42.36
CA ARG A 19 18.03 -2.98 -41.33
C ARG A 19 16.64 -3.13 -40.77
N LEU A 20 16.50 -3.97 -39.75
CA LEU A 20 15.40 -3.84 -38.80
C LEU A 20 15.54 -2.46 -38.17
N SER A 21 14.75 -1.54 -38.68
CA SER A 21 14.48 -0.23 -38.12
C SER A 21 13.90 -0.46 -36.74
N ILE A 22 14.75 -0.46 -35.73
CA ILE A 22 14.33 -0.27 -34.36
C ILE A 22 13.76 1.14 -34.33
N ARG A 23 12.42 1.24 -34.44
CA ARG A 23 11.72 2.44 -34.08
C ARG A 23 12.09 2.69 -32.61
N ALA A 24 12.97 3.64 -32.42
CA ALA A 24 13.21 4.24 -31.14
C ALA A 24 11.83 4.70 -30.64
N LEU A 25 11.29 3.99 -29.67
CA LEU A 25 10.29 4.53 -28.78
C LEU A 25 10.90 5.84 -28.28
N HIS A 26 10.31 6.95 -28.66
CA HIS A 26 10.63 8.24 -28.07
C HIS A 26 10.47 8.11 -26.56
N SER A 27 11.55 7.72 -25.89
CA SER A 27 11.76 8.17 -24.54
C SER A 27 11.80 9.69 -24.66
N GLU A 28 10.77 10.36 -24.16
CA GLU A 28 10.91 11.77 -23.83
C GLU A 28 12.22 11.88 -23.06
N SER A 29 13.21 12.48 -23.69
CA SER A 29 14.48 12.79 -23.06
C SER A 29 14.14 13.78 -21.95
N PHE A 30 13.88 13.26 -20.74
CA PHE A 30 13.93 14.07 -19.55
C PHE A 30 15.34 14.67 -19.52
N VAL A 31 15.46 15.90 -19.97
CA VAL A 31 16.66 16.68 -19.77
C VAL A 31 16.92 16.67 -18.27
N HIS A 32 17.91 15.90 -17.87
CA HIS A 32 18.35 15.82 -16.49
C HIS A 32 19.00 17.17 -16.14
N ASN A 33 18.19 18.17 -15.86
CA ASN A 33 18.69 19.31 -15.11
C ASN A 33 19.11 18.76 -13.75
N PRO A 34 20.39 18.89 -13.37
CA PRO A 34 20.81 18.49 -12.03
C PRO A 34 19.89 19.19 -11.03
N PRO A 35 19.41 18.48 -10.00
CA PRO A 35 18.50 19.09 -9.04
C PRO A 35 19.12 20.37 -8.50
N PRO A 36 18.38 21.48 -8.42
CA PRO A 36 18.91 22.73 -7.91
C PRO A 36 19.52 22.47 -6.53
N TRP A 37 20.69 23.09 -6.28
CA TRP A 37 21.38 22.95 -5.00
C TRP A 37 20.41 23.17 -3.84
N ARG A 38 20.26 22.17 -2.97
CA ARG A 38 19.32 22.18 -1.86
C ARG A 38 20.08 22.31 -0.55
N PRO A 39 19.65 23.21 0.36
CA PRO A 39 20.32 23.37 1.63
C PRO A 39 20.23 22.06 2.44
N VAL A 40 21.36 21.39 2.60
CA VAL A 40 21.49 20.14 3.36
C VAL A 40 21.18 20.38 4.83
N SER A 41 21.54 21.57 5.35
CA SER A 41 21.36 21.95 6.76
C SER A 41 19.91 21.85 7.26
N ALA A 42 18.93 22.25 6.43
CA ALA A 42 17.53 22.16 6.81
C ALA A 42 17.05 20.70 6.93
N LEU A 43 17.55 19.81 6.07
CA LEU A 43 17.22 18.39 6.13
C LEU A 43 17.87 17.72 7.33
N ASP A 44 19.14 18.06 7.64
CA ASP A 44 19.89 17.49 8.75
C ASP A 44 19.23 17.79 10.10
N GLU A 45 18.77 19.03 10.31
CA GLU A 45 18.02 19.41 11.50
C GLU A 45 16.79 18.49 11.74
N TYR A 46 16.04 18.15 10.68
CA TYR A 46 14.87 17.30 10.81
C TYR A 46 15.22 15.81 10.92
N VAL A 47 16.36 15.37 10.38
CA VAL A 47 16.84 13.99 10.52
C VAL A 47 17.32 13.71 11.95
N GLU A 48 17.84 14.71 12.66
CA GLU A 48 18.21 14.57 14.07
C GLU A 48 17.01 14.44 15.01
N ARG A 49 15.82 14.89 14.58
CA ARG A 49 14.60 14.76 15.37
C ARG A 49 14.11 13.31 15.37
N GLN A 50 13.73 12.81 16.54
CA GLN A 50 13.14 11.49 16.67
C GLN A 50 11.70 11.48 16.18
N ILE A 51 11.32 10.44 15.42
CA ILE A 51 9.94 10.16 15.08
C ILE A 51 9.22 9.70 16.34
N ARG A 52 8.02 10.23 16.60
CA ARG A 52 7.15 9.82 17.70
C ARG A 52 6.13 8.79 17.19
N PRO A 53 6.34 7.48 17.45
CA PRO A 53 5.39 6.45 17.06
C PRO A 53 4.05 6.63 17.77
N ILE A 54 2.96 6.34 17.07
CA ILE A 54 1.60 6.46 17.60
C ILE A 54 0.92 5.09 17.64
N SER A 55 0.02 4.87 18.61
CA SER A 55 -0.83 3.67 18.70
C SER A 55 -2.26 3.98 18.25
N LEU A 56 -3.02 2.93 17.88
CA LEU A 56 -4.46 3.08 17.58
C LEU A 56 -5.21 3.73 18.76
N ARG A 57 -4.86 3.38 19.98
CA ARG A 57 -5.45 3.97 21.19
C ARG A 57 -5.17 5.47 21.31
N GLN A 58 -3.97 5.92 20.93
CA GLN A 58 -3.66 7.37 20.94
C GLN A 58 -4.41 8.11 19.83
N LEU A 59 -4.57 7.50 18.65
CA LEU A 59 -5.39 8.07 17.58
C LEU A 59 -6.85 8.28 18.03
N THR A 60 -7.42 7.31 18.73
CA THR A 60 -8.79 7.43 19.24
C THR A 60 -8.92 8.44 20.37
N PHE A 61 -7.86 8.70 21.15
CA PHE A 61 -7.90 9.66 22.25
C PHE A 61 -8.21 11.08 21.79
N PHE A 62 -7.66 11.52 20.67
CA PHE A 62 -7.93 12.85 20.12
C PHE A 62 -9.38 13.05 19.71
N GLY A 63 -10.09 12.00 19.30
CA GLY A 63 -11.44 12.10 18.75
C GLY A 63 -12.59 11.77 19.72
N ARG A 64 -12.33 11.12 20.86
CA ARG A 64 -13.41 10.74 21.82
C ARG A 64 -14.17 11.93 22.40
N THR A 65 -13.49 13.04 22.65
CA THR A 65 -14.09 14.30 23.05
C THR A 65 -13.48 15.39 22.20
N LEU A 66 -14.03 15.55 20.99
CA LEU A 66 -13.48 16.47 20.01
C LEU A 66 -13.83 17.91 20.40
N THR A 67 -12.82 18.70 20.72
CA THR A 67 -12.90 20.13 21.02
C THR A 67 -11.97 20.90 20.11
N GLU A 68 -12.20 22.19 19.93
CA GLU A 68 -11.31 23.05 19.12
C GLU A 68 -9.85 22.93 19.57
N SER A 69 -9.59 23.02 20.87
CA SER A 69 -8.21 22.90 21.41
C SER A 69 -7.56 21.56 21.07
N ARG A 70 -8.31 20.45 21.10
CA ARG A 70 -7.80 19.12 20.72
C ARG A 70 -7.57 19.00 19.22
N LEU A 71 -8.45 19.60 18.42
CA LEU A 71 -8.30 19.63 16.97
C LEU A 71 -7.02 20.39 16.57
N LEU A 72 -6.81 21.58 17.17
CA LEU A 72 -5.58 22.37 16.94
C LEU A 72 -4.33 21.67 17.47
N SER A 73 -4.43 20.94 18.58
CA SER A 73 -3.33 20.06 19.07
C SER A 73 -3.00 18.96 18.08
N SER A 74 -4.02 18.30 17.51
CA SER A 74 -3.85 17.29 16.46
C SER A 74 -3.18 17.88 15.23
N ALA A 75 -3.65 19.06 14.76
CA ALA A 75 -3.07 19.77 13.63
C ALA A 75 -1.56 20.05 13.84
N ASN A 76 -1.19 20.58 15.01
CA ASN A 76 0.19 20.89 15.33
C ASN A 76 1.05 19.64 15.51
N TYR A 77 0.50 18.53 16.00
CA TYR A 77 1.18 17.24 16.01
C TYR A 77 1.51 16.80 14.58
N VAL A 78 0.53 16.78 13.68
CA VAL A 78 0.72 16.39 12.28
C VAL A 78 1.71 17.32 11.56
N ARG A 79 1.59 18.65 11.79
CA ARG A 79 2.47 19.68 11.24
C ARG A 79 3.95 19.45 11.60
N THR A 80 4.24 18.97 12.82
CA THR A 80 5.62 18.72 13.28
C THR A 80 6.14 17.34 12.87
N GLU A 81 5.27 16.32 12.83
CA GLU A 81 5.67 14.95 12.52
C GLU A 81 5.90 14.70 11.03
N LEU A 82 5.05 15.26 10.14
CA LEU A 82 5.16 14.98 8.71
C LEU A 82 6.52 15.37 8.12
N PRO A 83 7.06 16.59 8.34
CA PRO A 83 8.37 16.92 7.80
C PRO A 83 9.49 16.07 8.40
N THR A 84 9.43 15.72 9.69
CA THR A 84 10.38 14.80 10.33
C THR A 84 10.37 13.43 9.66
N ARG A 85 9.19 12.83 9.50
CA ARG A 85 9.05 11.51 8.85
C ARG A 85 9.50 11.52 7.38
N LEU A 86 9.29 12.63 6.66
CA LEU A 86 9.77 12.80 5.29
C LEU A 86 11.29 12.96 5.23
N ALA A 87 11.88 13.72 6.14
CA ALA A 87 13.32 13.96 6.19
C ALA A 87 14.11 12.65 6.35
N HIS A 88 13.67 11.78 7.25
CA HIS A 88 14.27 10.45 7.41
C HIS A 88 14.23 9.63 6.10
N ARG A 89 13.11 9.66 5.37
CA ARG A 89 12.99 8.92 4.08
C ARG A 89 13.82 9.53 2.97
N LEU A 90 13.91 10.86 2.92
CA LEU A 90 14.82 11.54 1.99
C LEU A 90 16.27 11.12 2.25
N ARG A 91 16.67 11.06 3.52
CA ARG A 91 18.00 10.59 3.91
C ARG A 91 18.25 9.13 3.53
N ASP A 92 17.25 8.25 3.66
CA ASP A 92 17.40 6.85 3.24
C ASP A 92 17.58 6.72 1.72
N ILE A 93 16.85 7.51 0.91
CA ILE A 93 17.06 7.54 -0.54
C ILE A 93 18.47 8.07 -0.87
N GLN A 94 18.94 9.10 -0.17
CA GLN A 94 20.30 9.66 -0.37
C GLN A 94 21.42 8.66 -0.04
N LYS A 95 21.16 7.66 0.81
CA LYS A 95 22.15 6.61 1.15
C LYS A 95 22.29 5.54 0.08
N LEU A 96 21.38 5.48 -0.89
CA LEU A 96 21.46 4.52 -1.99
C LEU A 96 22.62 4.87 -2.94
N PRO A 97 23.21 3.88 -3.64
CA PRO A 97 24.20 4.14 -4.68
C PRO A 97 23.67 5.10 -5.74
N TYR A 98 24.55 5.96 -6.27
CA TYR A 98 24.18 6.96 -7.27
C TYR A 98 23.41 6.39 -8.47
N VAL A 99 23.83 5.23 -8.98
CA VAL A 99 23.19 4.56 -10.12
C VAL A 99 21.72 4.21 -9.84
N VAL A 100 21.36 3.93 -8.58
CA VAL A 100 19.98 3.64 -8.15
C VAL A 100 19.20 4.94 -7.98
N VAL A 101 19.79 5.95 -7.33
CA VAL A 101 19.14 7.25 -7.12
C VAL A 101 18.90 7.99 -8.45
N ALA A 102 19.80 7.81 -9.42
CA ALA A 102 19.66 8.37 -10.78
C ALA A 102 18.53 7.75 -11.60
N ASN A 103 17.95 6.62 -11.15
CA ASN A 103 16.78 6.02 -11.80
C ASN A 103 15.62 7.03 -11.81
N PRO A 104 14.91 7.24 -12.94
CA PRO A 104 13.85 8.23 -13.07
C PRO A 104 12.71 8.08 -12.04
N HIS A 105 12.40 6.83 -11.66
CA HIS A 105 11.35 6.54 -10.71
C HIS A 105 11.73 6.93 -9.29
N PHE A 106 12.94 6.59 -8.84
CA PHE A 106 13.45 7.00 -7.53
C PHE A 106 13.65 8.51 -7.46
N SER A 107 14.18 9.12 -8.53
CA SER A 107 14.35 10.57 -8.63
C SER A 107 13.00 11.30 -8.49
N LEU A 108 11.95 10.82 -9.17
CA LEU A 108 10.60 11.39 -9.05
C LEU A 108 10.06 11.29 -7.62
N VAL A 109 10.21 10.13 -6.97
CA VAL A 109 9.76 9.95 -5.58
C VAL A 109 10.53 10.86 -4.64
N TYR A 110 11.84 11.01 -4.84
CA TYR A 110 12.67 11.94 -4.07
C TYR A 110 12.17 13.38 -4.21
N GLU A 111 11.87 13.82 -5.44
CA GLU A 111 11.33 15.16 -5.72
C GLU A 111 9.99 15.41 -5.03
N LEU A 112 9.07 14.43 -5.11
CA LEU A 112 7.77 14.52 -4.45
C LEU A 112 7.91 14.64 -2.93
N TYR A 113 8.79 13.82 -2.33
CA TYR A 113 9.03 13.86 -0.89
C TYR A 113 9.71 15.15 -0.46
N TYR A 114 10.67 15.67 -1.26
CA TYR A 114 11.33 16.92 -0.95
C TYR A 114 10.38 18.12 -1.04
N LYS A 115 9.53 18.18 -2.08
CA LYS A 115 8.49 19.21 -2.21
C LYS A 115 7.51 19.18 -1.03
N ALA A 116 7.11 17.98 -0.61
CA ALA A 116 6.24 17.82 0.55
C ALA A 116 6.95 18.24 1.85
N PHE A 117 8.21 17.87 2.03
CA PHE A 117 9.03 18.30 3.16
C PHE A 117 9.09 19.81 3.26
N GLU A 118 9.44 20.50 2.16
CA GLU A 118 9.50 21.97 2.10
C GLU A 118 8.14 22.59 2.43
N ARG A 119 7.07 22.06 1.86
CA ARG A 119 5.71 22.54 2.08
C ARG A 119 5.29 22.43 3.54
N PHE A 120 5.56 21.29 4.20
CA PHE A 120 5.15 21.10 5.59
C PHE A 120 6.02 21.85 6.59
N ARG A 121 7.35 21.93 6.38
CA ARG A 121 8.23 22.64 7.32
C ARG A 121 8.00 24.15 7.36
N THR A 122 7.43 24.73 6.29
CA THR A 122 7.14 26.16 6.20
C THR A 122 5.77 26.54 6.77
N VAL A 123 4.93 25.57 7.15
CA VAL A 123 3.64 25.85 7.79
C VAL A 123 3.88 26.45 9.18
N PRO A 124 3.34 27.63 9.49
CA PRO A 124 3.44 28.24 10.81
C PRO A 124 2.63 27.44 11.85
N GLU A 125 2.79 27.80 13.12
CA GLU A 125 1.97 27.22 14.18
C GLU A 125 0.49 27.48 13.94
N ILE A 126 -0.33 26.42 14.03
CA ILE A 126 -1.77 26.46 13.78
C ILE A 126 -2.46 26.90 15.06
N ARG A 127 -3.10 28.07 15.06
CA ARG A 127 -3.71 28.71 16.23
C ARG A 127 -5.22 28.89 16.10
N THR A 128 -5.74 28.90 14.87
CA THR A 128 -7.14 29.13 14.56
C THR A 128 -7.71 27.99 13.70
N LEU A 129 -9.03 27.90 13.64
CA LEU A 129 -9.71 26.96 12.74
C LEU A 129 -9.43 27.28 11.27
N ASP A 130 -9.33 28.56 10.91
CA ASP A 130 -8.96 28.97 9.55
C ASP A 130 -7.55 28.51 9.16
N ASP A 131 -6.59 28.54 10.10
CA ASP A 131 -5.27 27.98 9.87
C ASP A 131 -5.32 26.48 9.68
N ASN A 132 -6.17 25.79 10.47
CA ASN A 132 -6.41 24.38 10.36
C ASN A 132 -6.97 24.00 8.99
N ASP A 133 -7.96 24.73 8.48
CA ASP A 133 -8.57 24.45 7.18
C ASP A 133 -7.57 24.61 6.04
N ARG A 134 -6.75 25.69 6.08
CA ARG A 134 -5.64 25.87 5.13
C ARG A 134 -4.63 24.73 5.20
N PHE A 135 -4.33 24.24 6.40
CA PHE A 135 -3.44 23.12 6.58
C PHE A 135 -4.06 21.81 6.04
N CYS A 136 -5.35 21.58 6.24
CA CYS A 136 -6.07 20.46 5.67
C CYS A 136 -6.03 20.45 4.13
N ASP A 137 -6.11 21.60 3.48
CA ASP A 137 -5.96 21.70 2.03
C ASP A 137 -4.56 21.34 1.55
N ILE A 138 -3.53 21.75 2.30
CA ILE A 138 -2.14 21.34 2.04
C ILE A 138 -1.99 19.83 2.18
N LEU A 139 -2.61 19.21 3.21
CA LEU A 139 -2.61 17.77 3.42
C LEU A 139 -3.28 17.05 2.25
N ARG A 140 -4.53 17.39 1.90
CA ARG A 140 -5.27 16.77 0.78
C ARG A 140 -4.49 16.82 -0.52
N LYS A 141 -3.96 18.00 -0.87
CA LYS A 141 -3.15 18.18 -2.08
C LYS A 141 -1.92 17.26 -2.08
N THR A 142 -1.18 17.21 -0.97
CA THR A 142 0.04 16.40 -0.86
C THR A 142 -0.28 14.91 -0.90
N LEU A 143 -1.34 14.46 -0.23
CA LEU A 143 -1.77 13.06 -0.26
C LEU A 143 -2.17 12.61 -1.66
N LYS A 144 -2.86 13.48 -2.43
CA LYS A 144 -3.22 13.24 -3.83
C LYS A 144 -1.98 13.14 -4.74
N GLU A 145 -1.04 14.08 -4.60
CA GLU A 145 0.23 14.05 -5.35
C GLU A 145 1.04 12.77 -5.09
N HIS A 146 0.92 12.18 -3.89
CA HIS A 146 1.66 10.97 -3.49
C HIS A 146 1.03 9.64 -3.91
N LEU A 147 -0.09 9.62 -4.65
CA LEU A 147 -0.68 8.38 -5.17
C LEU A 147 0.24 7.69 -6.20
N VAL A 148 1.12 8.42 -6.85
CA VAL A 148 2.08 7.87 -7.81
C VAL A 148 3.26 7.16 -7.15
N VAL A 149 3.44 7.29 -5.83
CA VAL A 149 4.64 6.81 -5.11
C VAL A 149 4.78 5.29 -5.16
N ILE A 150 3.69 4.53 -4.90
CA ILE A 150 3.75 3.05 -4.89
C ILE A 150 4.17 2.49 -6.25
N PRO A 151 3.47 2.79 -7.38
CA PRO A 151 3.86 2.27 -8.67
C PRO A 151 5.27 2.72 -9.07
N ARG A 152 5.66 3.96 -8.79
CA ARG A 152 7.01 4.45 -9.09
C ARG A 152 8.09 3.72 -8.30
N LEU A 153 7.91 3.53 -7.00
CA LEU A 153 8.84 2.73 -6.20
C LEU A 153 8.93 1.29 -6.72
N ALA A 154 7.80 0.65 -7.03
CA ALA A 154 7.79 -0.72 -7.54
C ALA A 154 8.52 -0.83 -8.89
N MET A 155 8.31 0.11 -9.82
CA MET A 155 9.03 0.16 -11.10
C MET A 155 10.54 0.38 -10.88
N GLY A 156 10.92 1.37 -10.07
CA GLY A 156 12.32 1.67 -9.78
C GLY A 156 13.06 0.48 -9.15
N VAL A 157 12.40 -0.25 -8.25
CA VAL A 157 12.95 -1.47 -7.64
C VAL A 157 13.16 -2.57 -8.67
N LEU A 158 12.21 -2.79 -9.58
CA LEU A 158 12.32 -3.79 -10.64
C LEU A 158 13.39 -3.44 -11.69
N GLU A 159 13.52 -2.18 -12.06
CA GLU A 159 14.54 -1.71 -13.01
C GLU A 159 15.96 -1.74 -12.40
N CYS A 160 16.08 -1.44 -11.12
CA CYS A 160 17.36 -1.48 -10.40
C CYS A 160 17.72 -2.89 -9.89
N ARG A 161 17.00 -3.92 -10.31
CA ARG A 161 17.27 -5.31 -9.95
C ARG A 161 18.67 -5.71 -10.42
N GLY A 162 19.47 -6.21 -9.47
CA GLY A 162 20.87 -6.61 -9.73
C GLY A 162 21.92 -5.50 -9.46
N LEU A 163 21.49 -4.25 -9.20
CA LEU A 163 22.40 -3.18 -8.77
C LEU A 163 22.66 -3.22 -7.26
N LEU A 164 21.75 -3.82 -6.50
CA LEU A 164 21.84 -4.05 -5.06
C LEU A 164 21.42 -5.47 -4.72
N PRO A 165 21.86 -6.01 -3.57
CA PRO A 165 21.32 -7.26 -3.04
C PRO A 165 19.79 -7.15 -2.91
N ALA A 166 19.08 -8.20 -3.32
CA ALA A 166 17.61 -8.16 -3.32
C ALA A 166 17.03 -7.94 -1.93
N ASP A 167 17.63 -8.53 -0.91
CA ASP A 167 17.17 -8.41 0.48
C ASP A 167 17.32 -6.95 0.98
N ALA A 168 18.42 -6.26 0.61
CA ALA A 168 18.61 -4.85 0.92
C ALA A 168 17.56 -3.95 0.22
N MET A 169 17.22 -4.28 -1.04
CA MET A 169 16.19 -3.55 -1.78
C MET A 169 14.79 -3.82 -1.22
N ASP A 170 14.48 -5.06 -0.84
CA ASP A 170 13.21 -5.43 -0.21
C ASP A 170 13.06 -4.76 1.16
N GLN A 171 14.14 -4.67 1.97
CA GLN A 171 14.15 -3.95 3.24
C GLN A 171 13.95 -2.44 3.03
N PHE A 172 14.61 -1.86 2.03
CA PHE A 172 14.43 -0.45 1.66
C PHE A 172 12.98 -0.17 1.25
N MET A 173 12.40 -1.00 0.37
CA MET A 173 11.01 -0.88 -0.07
C MET A 173 10.04 -0.98 1.11
N ASN A 174 10.22 -1.99 1.98
CA ASN A 174 9.42 -2.18 3.19
C ASN A 174 9.47 -0.92 4.08
N THR A 175 10.66 -0.36 4.30
CA THR A 175 10.85 0.85 5.09
C THR A 175 10.12 2.06 4.50
N LEU A 176 10.20 2.26 3.18
CA LEU A 176 9.50 3.37 2.52
C LEU A 176 7.97 3.21 2.55
N LEU A 177 7.46 1.98 2.37
CA LEU A 177 6.03 1.70 2.43
C LEU A 177 5.48 1.89 3.85
N ARG A 178 6.15 1.38 4.88
CA ARG A 178 5.76 1.62 6.29
C ARG A 178 5.72 3.13 6.60
N ALA A 179 6.74 3.86 6.19
CA ALA A 179 6.78 5.30 6.38
C ALA A 179 5.69 6.03 5.58
N ARG A 180 5.30 5.51 4.40
CA ARG A 180 4.17 6.04 3.65
C ARG A 180 2.86 5.82 4.42
N ILE A 181 2.61 4.61 4.91
CA ILE A 181 1.44 4.29 5.73
C ILE A 181 1.41 5.22 6.95
N SER A 182 2.52 5.34 7.66
CA SER A 182 2.66 6.16 8.86
C SER A 182 2.30 7.64 8.63
N ARG A 183 2.74 8.24 7.53
CA ARG A 183 2.38 9.63 7.19
C ARG A 183 0.90 9.76 6.84
N ARG A 184 0.35 8.78 6.10
CA ARG A 184 -1.06 8.80 5.72
C ARG A 184 -1.96 8.65 6.94
N VAL A 185 -1.68 7.69 7.80
CA VAL A 185 -2.45 7.43 9.03
C VAL A 185 -2.65 8.71 9.85
N ILE A 186 -1.58 9.45 10.15
CA ILE A 186 -1.71 10.68 10.96
C ILE A 186 -2.39 11.82 10.21
N ALA A 187 -2.15 11.93 8.90
CA ALA A 187 -2.77 12.97 8.06
C ALA A 187 -4.26 12.71 7.84
N GLU A 188 -4.63 11.49 7.47
CA GLU A 188 -6.01 11.09 7.20
C GLU A 188 -6.86 11.11 8.47
N GLN A 189 -6.29 10.64 9.60
CA GLN A 189 -6.95 10.77 10.90
C GLN A 189 -7.27 12.22 11.23
N HIS A 190 -6.33 13.14 11.02
CA HIS A 190 -6.56 14.55 11.29
C HIS A 190 -7.62 15.17 10.35
N LEU A 191 -7.59 14.81 9.07
CA LEU A 191 -8.62 15.23 8.10
C LEU A 191 -10.01 14.74 8.52
N ALA A 192 -10.13 13.47 8.91
CA ALA A 192 -11.40 12.89 9.36
C ALA A 192 -11.91 13.53 10.66
N LEU A 193 -11.01 13.86 11.60
CA LEU A 193 -11.37 14.60 12.82
C LEU A 193 -11.86 16.02 12.50
N THR A 194 -11.22 16.71 11.54
CA THR A 194 -11.68 18.05 11.08
C THR A 194 -13.04 17.98 10.42
N GLU A 195 -13.30 16.99 9.58
CA GLU A 195 -14.58 16.76 8.95
C GLU A 195 -15.68 16.46 9.99
N THR A 196 -15.38 15.63 10.98
CA THR A 196 -16.29 15.35 12.08
C THR A 196 -16.60 16.61 12.90
N PHE A 197 -15.59 17.45 13.18
CA PHE A 197 -15.76 18.69 13.91
C PHE A 197 -16.64 19.70 13.15
N ASN A 198 -16.44 19.82 11.84
CA ASN A 198 -17.19 20.73 10.97
C ASN A 198 -18.58 20.18 10.59
N SER A 199 -18.91 18.94 10.94
CA SER A 199 -20.22 18.34 10.66
C SER A 199 -21.34 19.05 11.41
N PRO A 200 -22.53 19.33 10.80
CA PRO A 200 -23.68 19.94 11.46
C PRO A 200 -24.16 19.19 12.71
N TRP A 201 -23.88 17.90 12.82
CA TRP A 201 -24.25 17.03 13.94
C TRP A 201 -23.37 17.21 15.17
N HIS A 202 -22.25 17.95 15.05
CA HIS A 202 -21.29 18.12 16.15
C HIS A 202 -21.52 19.40 16.98
N PHE A 203 -22.53 20.22 16.66
CA PHE A 203 -22.79 21.45 17.40
C PHE A 203 -23.23 21.17 18.85
N PRO A 204 -22.67 21.89 19.86
CA PRO A 204 -22.94 21.69 21.28
C PRO A 204 -24.40 21.93 21.73
N GLY A 205 -25.29 22.29 20.83
CA GLY A 205 -26.69 22.59 21.11
C GLY A 205 -27.70 21.52 20.72
N SER A 206 -27.32 20.46 20.01
CA SER A 206 -28.22 19.36 19.71
C SER A 206 -28.36 18.46 20.94
N GLN A 207 -29.57 18.48 21.55
CA GLN A 207 -29.90 17.67 22.76
C GLN A 207 -29.97 16.17 22.52
N ASP A 208 -29.79 15.68 21.28
CA ASP A 208 -29.75 14.26 20.95
C ASP A 208 -28.33 13.72 21.01
N ARG A 209 -27.77 13.66 22.21
CA ARG A 209 -26.52 12.96 22.54
C ARG A 209 -26.65 11.43 22.56
N THR A 210 -27.60 10.87 21.84
CA THR A 210 -27.80 9.40 21.77
C THR A 210 -26.80 8.68 20.88
N ASP A 211 -26.03 9.38 20.02
CA ASP A 211 -24.98 8.76 19.18
C ASP A 211 -23.57 8.79 19.80
N LEU A 212 -23.46 8.75 21.13
CA LEU A 212 -22.20 8.46 21.83
C LEU A 212 -21.68 7.03 21.57
N ASN A 213 -22.42 6.24 20.79
CA ASN A 213 -22.04 4.92 20.29
C ASN A 213 -21.52 4.94 18.84
N ALA A 214 -20.97 6.04 18.36
CA ALA A 214 -20.26 5.99 17.08
C ALA A 214 -19.13 4.94 17.20
N ASP A 215 -19.26 3.84 16.49
CA ASP A 215 -18.30 2.72 16.53
C ASP A 215 -16.95 3.09 15.89
N PHE A 216 -16.76 4.35 15.52
CA PHE A 216 -15.54 4.88 14.92
C PHE A 216 -15.13 6.24 15.49
N VAL A 217 -13.83 6.51 15.50
CA VAL A 217 -13.23 7.81 15.83
C VAL A 217 -12.27 8.21 14.72
N GLY A 218 -12.68 9.17 13.90
CA GLY A 218 -11.97 9.47 12.66
C GLY A 218 -11.92 8.23 11.75
N GLU A 219 -10.75 7.72 11.51
CA GLU A 219 -10.53 6.53 10.66
C GLU A 219 -10.38 5.22 11.44
N VAL A 220 -10.37 5.29 12.77
CA VAL A 220 -10.23 4.10 13.62
C VAL A 220 -11.62 3.60 14.02
N PHE A 221 -11.94 2.38 13.63
CA PHE A 221 -13.12 1.66 14.10
C PHE A 221 -12.82 1.03 15.46
N LEU A 222 -13.66 1.33 16.46
CA LEU A 222 -13.51 0.84 17.83
C LEU A 222 -13.96 -0.62 17.94
N LYS A 223 -14.96 -1.01 17.16
CA LYS A 223 -15.55 -2.34 17.11
C LYS A 223 -15.59 -2.85 15.66
N CYS A 224 -14.41 -3.09 15.08
CA CYS A 224 -14.33 -3.67 13.77
C CYS A 224 -14.73 -5.16 13.84
N ASN A 225 -15.83 -5.55 13.19
CA ASN A 225 -16.28 -6.94 13.13
C ASN A 225 -15.57 -7.66 11.98
N ALA A 226 -14.82 -8.73 12.30
CA ALA A 226 -14.05 -9.48 11.32
C ALA A 226 -14.94 -10.13 10.25
N LYS A 227 -16.09 -10.73 10.64
CA LYS A 227 -17.01 -11.39 9.72
C LYS A 227 -17.56 -10.41 8.69
N GLU A 228 -18.06 -9.25 9.14
CA GLU A 228 -18.64 -8.24 8.24
C GLU A 228 -17.64 -7.75 7.20
N VAL A 229 -16.38 -7.56 7.60
CA VAL A 229 -15.30 -7.14 6.68
C VAL A 229 -15.03 -8.24 5.66
N ILE A 230 -14.94 -9.51 6.09
CA ILE A 230 -14.68 -10.64 5.20
C ILE A 230 -15.83 -10.80 4.19
N GLU A 231 -17.09 -10.79 4.64
CA GLU A 231 -18.26 -10.95 3.77
C GLU A 231 -18.36 -9.81 2.75
N ARG A 232 -18.15 -8.57 3.17
CA ARG A 232 -18.15 -7.40 2.28
C ARG A 232 -17.04 -7.46 1.24
N CYS A 233 -15.80 -7.69 1.67
CA CYS A 233 -14.66 -7.83 0.75
C CYS A 233 -14.86 -9.02 -0.20
N GLY A 234 -15.37 -10.13 0.33
CA GLY A 234 -15.62 -11.33 -0.45
C GLY A 234 -16.61 -11.10 -1.57
N LYS A 235 -17.77 -10.48 -1.28
CA LYS A 235 -18.77 -10.12 -2.27
C LYS A 235 -18.20 -9.25 -3.38
N LEU A 236 -17.47 -8.21 -3.01
CA LEU A 236 -16.86 -7.28 -3.98
C LEU A 236 -15.87 -7.97 -4.90
N VAL A 237 -14.98 -8.79 -4.34
CA VAL A 237 -14.00 -9.53 -5.13
C VAL A 237 -14.67 -10.55 -6.04
N GLN A 238 -15.69 -11.25 -5.56
CA GLN A 238 -16.48 -12.17 -6.38
C GLN A 238 -17.16 -11.44 -7.55
N ASP A 239 -17.79 -10.29 -7.30
CA ASP A 239 -18.47 -9.49 -8.32
C ASP A 239 -17.47 -8.97 -9.37
N MET A 240 -16.30 -8.50 -8.93
CA MET A 240 -15.21 -8.07 -9.82
C MET A 240 -14.72 -9.20 -10.73
N ILE A 241 -14.48 -10.39 -10.17
CA ILE A 241 -14.01 -11.54 -10.95
C ILE A 241 -15.12 -12.02 -11.90
N ARG A 242 -16.38 -12.00 -11.48
CA ARG A 242 -17.54 -12.33 -12.34
C ARG A 242 -17.61 -11.41 -13.55
N GLN A 243 -17.44 -10.11 -13.34
CA GLN A 243 -17.46 -9.11 -14.42
C GLN A 243 -16.31 -9.29 -15.42
N SER A 244 -15.11 -9.68 -14.93
CA SER A 244 -13.93 -9.80 -15.79
C SER A 244 -13.82 -11.14 -16.50
N SER A 245 -14.17 -12.25 -15.84
CA SER A 245 -14.00 -13.60 -16.39
C SER A 245 -15.22 -14.07 -17.20
N GLY A 246 -16.38 -13.43 -17.02
CA GLY A 246 -17.64 -13.88 -17.61
C GLY A 246 -18.07 -15.28 -17.16
N SER A 247 -17.42 -15.81 -16.11
CA SER A 247 -17.69 -17.16 -15.58
C SER A 247 -18.64 -17.08 -14.39
N ASP A 248 -19.70 -17.87 -14.41
CA ASP A 248 -20.62 -18.03 -13.27
C ASP A 248 -20.06 -18.96 -12.18
N LYS A 249 -18.94 -19.66 -12.46
CA LYS A 249 -18.32 -20.62 -11.54
C LYS A 249 -17.27 -19.92 -10.65
N ILE A 250 -17.74 -19.15 -9.68
CA ILE A 250 -16.90 -18.49 -8.68
C ILE A 250 -17.04 -19.26 -7.36
N PRO A 251 -15.92 -19.55 -6.64
CA PRO A 251 -15.99 -20.23 -5.35
C PRO A 251 -16.80 -19.43 -4.33
N GLU A 252 -17.59 -20.12 -3.53
CA GLU A 252 -18.26 -19.54 -2.36
C GLU A 252 -17.25 -19.25 -1.25
N ILE A 253 -17.61 -18.34 -0.35
CA ILE A 253 -16.81 -18.02 0.84
C ILE A 253 -17.59 -18.47 2.07
N SER A 254 -17.02 -19.40 2.83
CA SER A 254 -17.60 -19.93 4.08
C SER A 254 -16.85 -19.34 5.28
N VAL A 255 -17.54 -18.57 6.13
CA VAL A 255 -16.95 -17.97 7.32
C VAL A 255 -17.42 -18.73 8.56
N GLN A 256 -16.47 -19.16 9.38
CA GLN A 256 -16.71 -19.99 10.56
C GLN A 256 -15.92 -19.49 11.78
N GLY A 257 -16.25 -19.98 12.97
CA GLY A 257 -15.55 -19.68 14.22
C GLY A 257 -16.21 -18.59 15.05
N HIS A 258 -15.41 -17.65 15.60
CA HIS A 258 -15.88 -16.58 16.46
C HIS A 258 -16.42 -15.40 15.62
N LEU A 259 -17.68 -15.51 15.19
CA LEU A 259 -18.30 -14.55 14.27
C LEU A 259 -18.54 -13.16 14.89
N ASP A 260 -18.64 -13.10 16.21
CA ASP A 260 -18.88 -11.85 16.96
C ASP A 260 -17.57 -11.16 17.39
N ALA A 261 -16.42 -11.67 16.93
CA ALA A 261 -15.12 -11.11 17.28
C ALA A 261 -15.00 -9.66 16.80
N THR A 262 -14.78 -8.75 17.73
CA THR A 262 -14.59 -7.31 17.48
C THR A 262 -13.30 -6.78 18.11
N PHE A 263 -12.67 -5.84 17.43
CA PHE A 263 -11.42 -5.22 17.87
C PHE A 263 -11.24 -3.82 17.28
N PRO A 264 -10.49 -2.93 17.93
CA PRO A 264 -10.17 -1.63 17.36
C PRO A 264 -9.13 -1.79 16.24
N TYR A 265 -9.44 -1.28 15.07
CA TYR A 265 -8.51 -1.30 13.92
C TYR A 265 -8.82 -0.21 12.90
N MET A 266 -7.88 0.08 12.02
CA MET A 266 -8.15 0.88 10.82
C MET A 266 -8.84 -0.02 9.78
N LEU A 267 -10.12 0.24 9.54
CA LEU A 267 -10.95 -0.58 8.67
C LEU A 267 -10.34 -0.71 7.27
N SER A 268 -9.88 0.40 6.70
CA SER A 268 -9.28 0.45 5.37
C SER A 268 -8.03 -0.45 5.22
N HIS A 269 -7.23 -0.59 6.28
CA HIS A 269 -6.08 -1.50 6.28
C HIS A 269 -6.52 -2.97 6.30
N LEU A 270 -7.54 -3.29 7.10
CA LEU A 270 -8.07 -4.65 7.17
C LEU A 270 -8.72 -5.05 5.84
N GLU A 271 -9.51 -4.14 5.25
CA GLU A 271 -10.14 -4.34 3.94
C GLU A 271 -9.10 -4.61 2.85
N TYR A 272 -7.99 -3.86 2.86
CA TYR A 272 -6.90 -4.10 1.91
C TYR A 272 -6.32 -5.52 2.06
N ILE A 273 -5.98 -5.93 3.30
CA ILE A 273 -5.37 -7.24 3.55
C ILE A 273 -6.34 -8.36 3.16
N ILE A 274 -7.56 -8.31 3.67
CA ILE A 274 -8.58 -9.34 3.42
C ILE A 274 -8.94 -9.39 1.93
N GLY A 275 -9.12 -8.23 1.30
CA GLY A 275 -9.42 -8.12 -0.13
C GLY A 275 -8.34 -8.77 -1.02
N GLU A 276 -7.06 -8.52 -0.75
CA GLU A 276 -5.95 -9.12 -1.50
C GLU A 276 -5.82 -10.64 -1.23
N LEU A 277 -6.05 -11.11 0.00
CA LEU A 277 -6.04 -12.55 0.31
C LEU A 277 -7.17 -13.27 -0.41
N LEU A 278 -8.40 -12.80 -0.28
CA LEU A 278 -9.57 -13.39 -0.95
C LEU A 278 -9.43 -13.33 -2.48
N ARG A 279 -8.93 -12.24 -3.03
CA ARG A 279 -8.67 -12.11 -4.46
C ARG A 279 -7.70 -13.18 -4.96
N ASN A 280 -6.57 -13.37 -4.25
CA ASN A 280 -5.59 -14.37 -4.63
C ASN A 280 -6.20 -15.79 -4.56
N SER A 281 -6.95 -16.11 -3.50
CA SER A 281 -7.58 -17.42 -3.31
C SER A 281 -8.68 -17.67 -4.35
N ILE A 282 -9.59 -16.71 -4.58
CA ILE A 282 -10.65 -16.85 -5.59
C ILE A 282 -10.05 -17.02 -6.98
N GLN A 283 -9.03 -16.22 -7.32
CA GLN A 283 -8.38 -16.32 -8.62
C GLN A 283 -7.69 -17.67 -8.81
N ALA A 284 -6.95 -18.17 -7.81
CA ALA A 284 -6.26 -19.46 -7.87
C ALA A 284 -7.25 -20.62 -8.04
N VAL A 285 -8.34 -20.62 -7.27
CA VAL A 285 -9.39 -21.64 -7.39
C VAL A 285 -10.10 -21.55 -8.74
N SER A 286 -10.45 -20.34 -9.19
CA SER A 286 -11.13 -20.14 -10.47
C SER A 286 -10.26 -20.59 -11.65
N GLU A 287 -8.96 -20.29 -11.65
CA GLU A 287 -8.01 -20.73 -12.68
C GLU A 287 -7.87 -22.27 -12.70
N ARG A 288 -7.77 -22.91 -11.53
CA ARG A 288 -7.65 -24.38 -11.42
C ARG A 288 -8.88 -25.13 -11.94
N TYR A 289 -10.08 -24.59 -11.68
CA TYR A 289 -11.35 -25.23 -12.04
C TYR A 289 -11.90 -24.71 -13.38
N GLN A 290 -11.19 -23.84 -14.06
CA GLN A 290 -11.57 -23.34 -15.39
C GLN A 290 -11.66 -24.50 -16.40
N GLY A 291 -12.80 -24.61 -17.08
CA GLY A 291 -13.05 -25.68 -18.07
C GLY A 291 -13.43 -27.03 -17.47
N LEU A 292 -13.37 -27.21 -16.14
CA LEU A 292 -13.86 -28.43 -15.50
C LEU A 292 -15.38 -28.38 -15.30
N GLN A 293 -16.05 -29.55 -15.33
CA GLN A 293 -17.47 -29.61 -15.04
C GLN A 293 -17.81 -29.54 -13.54
N GLN A 294 -16.82 -29.72 -12.69
CA GLN A 294 -16.97 -29.68 -11.23
C GLN A 294 -17.18 -28.24 -10.73
N THR A 295 -17.97 -28.10 -9.67
CA THR A 295 -18.10 -26.86 -8.92
C THR A 295 -16.81 -26.60 -8.16
N PRO A 296 -16.28 -25.35 -8.18
CA PRO A 296 -15.09 -25.04 -7.39
C PRO A 296 -15.39 -25.19 -5.88
N PRO A 297 -14.42 -25.71 -5.10
CA PRO A 297 -14.57 -25.81 -3.65
C PRO A 297 -14.65 -24.42 -3.02
N PRO A 298 -15.35 -24.27 -1.88
CA PRO A 298 -15.45 -23.01 -1.20
C PRO A 298 -14.10 -22.58 -0.63
N ILE A 299 -13.92 -21.26 -0.48
CA ILE A 299 -12.83 -20.69 0.31
C ILE A 299 -13.30 -20.65 1.76
N GLU A 300 -12.56 -21.30 2.63
CA GLU A 300 -12.88 -21.37 4.04
C GLU A 300 -12.16 -20.26 4.81
N VAL A 301 -12.91 -19.48 5.59
CA VAL A 301 -12.34 -18.48 6.47
C VAL A 301 -12.70 -18.81 7.91
N LEU A 302 -11.69 -19.12 8.72
CA LEU A 302 -11.85 -19.43 10.14
C LEU A 302 -11.39 -18.24 10.98
N ILE A 303 -12.28 -17.72 11.83
CA ILE A 303 -11.99 -16.65 12.79
C ILE A 303 -11.78 -17.26 14.17
N CYS A 304 -10.60 -17.05 14.74
CA CYS A 304 -10.23 -17.47 16.09
C CYS A 304 -9.96 -16.25 16.95
N GLU A 305 -10.73 -16.06 18.01
CA GLU A 305 -10.55 -14.98 18.98
C GLU A 305 -9.80 -15.48 20.21
N ALA A 306 -8.74 -14.77 20.56
CA ALA A 306 -7.99 -14.94 21.80
C ALA A 306 -8.01 -13.63 22.62
N PRO A 307 -7.61 -13.63 23.89
CA PRO A 307 -7.66 -12.41 24.72
C PRO A 307 -6.88 -11.22 24.18
N GLN A 308 -5.77 -11.47 23.47
CA GLN A 308 -4.88 -10.42 22.94
C GLN A 308 -4.87 -10.33 21.42
N HIS A 309 -5.36 -11.34 20.73
CA HIS A 309 -5.26 -11.45 19.27
C HIS A 309 -6.55 -11.99 18.67
N VAL A 310 -6.81 -11.57 17.43
CA VAL A 310 -7.73 -12.24 16.52
C VAL A 310 -6.92 -12.80 15.38
N ILE A 311 -7.12 -14.09 15.09
CA ILE A 311 -6.46 -14.79 13.97
C ILE A 311 -7.52 -15.13 12.96
N MET A 312 -7.29 -14.77 11.70
CA MET A 312 -8.12 -15.14 10.56
C MET A 312 -7.31 -16.04 9.65
N ARG A 313 -7.79 -17.29 9.45
CA ARG A 313 -7.20 -18.22 8.49
C ARG A 313 -8.06 -18.23 7.24
N VAL A 314 -7.46 -17.92 6.10
CA VAL A 314 -8.08 -18.06 4.78
C VAL A 314 -7.47 -19.25 4.10
N SER A 315 -8.28 -20.26 3.80
CA SER A 315 -7.89 -21.54 3.19
C SER A 315 -8.50 -21.70 1.81
N ASP A 316 -7.69 -22.03 0.81
CA ASP A 316 -8.13 -22.32 -0.54
C ASP A 316 -7.61 -23.68 -1.03
N GLN A 317 -8.24 -24.20 -2.08
CA GLN A 317 -7.82 -25.39 -2.81
C GLN A 317 -7.42 -25.05 -4.24
N GLY A 318 -6.73 -23.92 -4.42
CA GLY A 318 -6.29 -23.39 -5.72
C GLY A 318 -5.07 -24.09 -6.32
N GLY A 319 -4.60 -25.20 -5.72
CA GLY A 319 -3.44 -25.97 -6.22
C GLY A 319 -2.13 -25.67 -5.52
N GLY A 320 -2.12 -24.71 -4.59
CA GLY A 320 -0.93 -24.31 -3.84
C GLY A 320 0.06 -23.50 -4.68
N ILE A 321 1.18 -23.17 -4.07
CA ILE A 321 2.24 -22.36 -4.67
C ILE A 321 3.45 -23.27 -4.88
N PRO A 322 4.05 -23.29 -6.09
CA PRO A 322 5.27 -24.07 -6.36
C PRO A 322 6.40 -23.72 -5.39
N ARG A 323 7.13 -24.74 -4.94
CA ARG A 323 8.25 -24.57 -3.97
C ARG A 323 9.31 -23.58 -4.42
N GLU A 324 9.51 -23.46 -5.72
CA GLU A 324 10.48 -22.52 -6.32
C GLU A 324 10.09 -21.06 -6.12
N ILE A 325 8.78 -20.77 -5.98
CA ILE A 325 8.24 -19.43 -5.81
C ILE A 325 8.12 -19.03 -4.34
N LEU A 326 7.90 -20.00 -3.43
CA LEU A 326 7.70 -19.76 -2.00
C LEU A 326 8.71 -18.79 -1.36
N PRO A 327 10.03 -18.87 -1.64
CA PRO A 327 11.02 -17.97 -1.05
C PRO A 327 10.86 -16.50 -1.48
N TYR A 328 10.11 -16.26 -2.57
CA TYR A 328 9.99 -14.94 -3.18
C TYR A 328 8.63 -14.27 -2.94
N LEU A 329 7.72 -14.93 -2.23
CA LEU A 329 6.35 -14.43 -2.01
C LEU A 329 6.29 -13.03 -1.41
N TRP A 330 7.23 -12.73 -0.53
CA TRP A 330 7.30 -11.47 0.21
C TRP A 330 8.24 -10.45 -0.43
N SER A 331 8.90 -10.82 -1.55
CA SER A 331 9.87 -9.96 -2.22
C SER A 331 9.19 -9.02 -3.22
N PHE A 332 9.59 -7.76 -3.19
CA PHE A 332 9.24 -6.78 -4.21
C PHE A 332 10.11 -6.91 -5.47
N THR A 333 11.34 -7.44 -5.30
CA THR A 333 12.37 -7.53 -6.35
C THR A 333 12.41 -8.86 -7.06
N LYS A 334 12.28 -9.96 -6.30
CA LYS A 334 12.37 -11.33 -6.79
C LYS A 334 11.00 -11.87 -7.21
N GLY A 335 11.01 -12.90 -8.00
CA GLY A 335 9.82 -13.64 -8.42
C GLY A 335 9.75 -13.82 -9.92
N PRO A 336 8.86 -14.72 -10.37
CA PRO A 336 8.65 -14.96 -11.79
C PRO A 336 8.04 -13.73 -12.47
N HIS A 337 8.20 -13.66 -13.79
CA HIS A 337 7.54 -12.68 -14.65
C HIS A 337 7.84 -11.20 -14.35
N SER A 338 9.06 -10.86 -13.90
CA SER A 338 9.42 -9.47 -13.58
C SER A 338 9.22 -8.47 -14.72
N LYS A 339 9.39 -8.90 -15.98
CA LYS A 339 9.11 -8.06 -17.16
C LYS A 339 7.62 -7.75 -17.31
N VAL A 340 6.77 -8.78 -17.17
CA VAL A 340 5.31 -8.61 -17.22
C VAL A 340 4.83 -7.74 -16.06
N ARG A 341 5.41 -7.90 -14.87
CA ARG A 341 5.10 -7.04 -13.72
C ARG A 341 5.45 -5.58 -14.00
N LEU A 342 6.59 -5.31 -14.63
CA LEU A 342 7.00 -3.95 -14.99
C LEU A 342 6.05 -3.33 -16.03
N GLU A 343 5.67 -4.08 -17.06
CA GLU A 343 4.69 -3.67 -18.07
C GLU A 343 3.32 -3.37 -17.43
N ASN A 344 2.87 -4.24 -16.53
CA ASN A 344 1.61 -4.06 -15.81
C ASN A 344 1.63 -2.82 -14.90
N LEU A 345 2.75 -2.58 -14.19
CA LEU A 345 2.91 -1.38 -13.36
C LEU A 345 2.91 -0.09 -14.19
N GLY A 346 3.42 -0.15 -15.43
CA GLY A 346 3.37 0.96 -16.37
C GLY A 346 1.94 1.37 -16.76
N GLN A 347 0.96 0.46 -16.66
CA GLN A 347 -0.45 0.74 -16.91
C GLN A 347 -1.16 1.37 -15.70
N VAL A 348 -0.52 1.42 -14.54
CA VAL A 348 -1.08 1.96 -13.29
C VAL A 348 -0.29 3.20 -12.87
N PRO A 349 -0.58 4.37 -13.44
CA PRO A 349 0.19 5.59 -13.17
C PRO A 349 0.04 6.09 -11.73
N ALA A 350 -1.09 5.82 -11.11
CA ALA A 350 -1.39 6.16 -9.72
C ALA A 350 -2.10 4.97 -9.05
N MET A 351 -1.78 4.70 -7.80
CA MET A 351 -2.35 3.59 -7.05
C MET A 351 -2.76 4.06 -5.66
N ALA A 352 -4.05 3.95 -5.38
CA ALA A 352 -4.57 3.97 -4.03
C ALA A 352 -4.47 2.54 -3.46
N ALA A 353 -3.90 2.40 -2.28
CA ALA A 353 -3.85 1.12 -1.58
C ALA A 353 -5.10 0.90 -0.71
N THR A 354 -5.78 1.96 -0.31
CA THR A 354 -6.97 1.91 0.56
C THR A 354 -8.07 2.79 -0.01
N LEU A 355 -9.32 2.50 0.39
CA LEU A 355 -10.50 3.30 0.04
C LEU A 355 -10.36 4.76 0.42
N GLN A 356 -9.79 5.00 1.59
CA GLN A 356 -9.54 6.30 2.12
C GLN A 356 -8.62 7.14 1.25
N GLU A 357 -7.60 6.50 0.63
CA GLU A 357 -6.72 7.18 -0.32
C GLU A 357 -7.47 7.69 -1.54
N LEU A 358 -8.53 6.99 -1.94
CA LEU A 358 -9.41 7.42 -3.03
C LEU A 358 -10.33 8.56 -2.61
N SER A 359 -10.89 8.52 -1.42
CA SER A 359 -11.79 9.56 -0.91
C SER A 359 -11.09 10.92 -0.81
N VAL A 360 -9.85 10.94 -0.36
CA VAL A 360 -9.03 12.17 -0.31
C VAL A 360 -8.70 12.69 -1.71
N SER A 361 -8.69 11.83 -2.72
CA SER A 361 -8.36 12.21 -4.11
C SER A 361 -9.56 12.65 -4.94
N SER A 362 -10.79 12.27 -4.57
CA SER A 362 -12.02 12.68 -5.23
C SER A 362 -12.56 13.96 -4.56
N GLU A 363 -12.91 14.95 -5.36
CA GLU A 363 -13.57 16.20 -4.89
C GLU A 363 -15.06 15.98 -4.55
N ILE A 364 -15.47 14.74 -4.30
CA ILE A 364 -16.87 14.38 -4.00
C ILE A 364 -17.19 14.87 -2.60
N LYS A 365 -17.89 16.00 -2.55
CA LYS A 365 -18.49 16.53 -1.34
C LYS A 365 -19.65 15.63 -0.91
N HIS A 366 -19.52 15.00 0.27
CA HIS A 366 -20.59 14.51 1.14
C HIS A 366 -21.84 13.92 0.47
N ALA A 367 -21.71 12.86 -0.30
CA ALA A 367 -22.77 11.86 -0.43
C ALA A 367 -22.64 10.88 0.76
N ASP A 368 -23.77 10.31 1.20
CA ASP A 368 -23.84 9.40 2.34
C ASP A 368 -22.66 8.44 2.41
N LYS A 369 -22.04 8.31 3.62
CA LYS A 369 -20.82 7.51 3.83
C LYS A 369 -20.97 6.06 3.37
N GLU A 370 -22.18 5.51 3.33
CA GLU A 370 -22.44 4.15 2.83
C GLU A 370 -22.39 4.06 1.30
N THR A 371 -23.06 4.94 0.59
CA THR A 371 -23.00 5.02 -0.90
C THR A 371 -21.60 5.39 -1.39
N PHE A 372 -20.87 6.22 -0.64
CA PHE A 372 -19.48 6.54 -0.93
C PHE A 372 -18.56 5.33 -0.71
N ARG A 373 -18.78 4.53 0.34
CA ARG A 373 -18.04 3.29 0.59
C ARG A 373 -18.22 2.27 -0.53
N GLU A 374 -19.44 2.06 -1.00
CA GLU A 374 -19.72 1.15 -2.13
C GLU A 374 -19.02 1.62 -3.41
N SER A 375 -19.17 2.88 -3.77
CA SER A 375 -18.52 3.49 -4.94
C SER A 375 -16.98 3.48 -4.86
N SER A 376 -16.43 3.61 -3.67
CA SER A 376 -14.97 3.62 -3.46
C SER A 376 -14.36 2.23 -3.50
N LEU A 377 -15.08 1.21 -3.02
CA LEU A 377 -14.68 -0.19 -3.15
C LEU A 377 -14.63 -0.60 -4.63
N ASP A 378 -15.59 -0.14 -5.45
CA ASP A 378 -15.56 -0.33 -6.90
C ASP A 378 -14.29 0.25 -7.53
N THR A 379 -13.78 1.36 -7.03
CA THR A 379 -12.57 2.00 -7.57
C THR A 379 -11.27 1.27 -7.15
N LEU A 380 -11.21 0.66 -5.95
CA LEU A 380 -10.13 -0.26 -5.59
C LEU A 380 -10.15 -1.53 -6.44
N THR A 381 -11.35 -1.97 -6.80
CA THR A 381 -11.57 -3.09 -7.70
C THR A 381 -11.42 -2.74 -9.17
N SER A 382 -11.30 -1.45 -9.53
CA SER A 382 -11.15 -0.97 -10.91
C SER A 382 -9.86 -1.44 -11.61
N ARG A 383 -8.90 -1.96 -10.84
CA ARG A 383 -7.75 -2.67 -11.40
C ARG A 383 -8.23 -4.00 -11.99
N PRO A 384 -8.03 -4.26 -13.29
CA PRO A 384 -8.39 -5.53 -13.89
C PRO A 384 -7.85 -6.70 -13.06
N PRO A 385 -8.65 -7.76 -12.77
CA PRO A 385 -8.19 -8.91 -11.97
C PRO A 385 -6.95 -9.56 -12.57
N ASP A 386 -6.86 -9.56 -13.90
CA ASP A 386 -5.74 -10.16 -14.66
C ASP A 386 -4.44 -9.35 -14.54
N LEU A 387 -4.51 -8.13 -14.06
CA LEU A 387 -3.33 -7.25 -13.92
C LEU A 387 -2.52 -7.61 -12.67
N ARG A 388 -1.65 -8.60 -12.81
CA ARG A 388 -0.76 -9.08 -11.74
C ARG A 388 0.40 -8.11 -11.54
N LEU A 389 0.36 -7.29 -10.52
CA LEU A 389 1.44 -6.36 -10.17
C LEU A 389 2.54 -7.01 -9.32
N GLY A 390 2.22 -8.10 -8.63
CA GLY A 390 3.13 -8.84 -7.77
C GLY A 390 3.56 -8.09 -6.49
N ILE A 391 2.80 -7.09 -6.08
CA ILE A 391 3.04 -6.30 -4.87
C ILE A 391 1.96 -6.50 -3.80
N GLY A 392 0.84 -7.17 -4.11
CA GLY A 392 -0.30 -7.32 -3.21
C GLY A 392 0.06 -8.03 -1.90
N LEU A 393 0.59 -9.26 -1.97
CA LEU A 393 1.01 -10.02 -0.79
C LEU A 393 2.11 -9.32 0.03
N PRO A 394 3.22 -8.84 -0.57
CA PRO A 394 4.21 -8.07 0.17
C PRO A 394 3.62 -6.84 0.87
N MET A 395 2.74 -6.09 0.23
CA MET A 395 2.07 -4.95 0.84
C MET A 395 1.10 -5.36 1.94
N SER A 396 0.31 -6.42 1.76
CA SER A 396 -0.58 -6.95 2.81
C SER A 396 0.19 -7.30 4.08
N ARG A 397 1.39 -7.88 3.94
CA ARG A 397 2.29 -8.14 5.06
C ARG A 397 2.75 -6.85 5.74
N VAL A 398 3.12 -5.82 4.96
CA VAL A 398 3.50 -4.51 5.51
C VAL A 398 2.36 -3.89 6.31
N TYR A 399 1.12 -3.94 5.82
CA TYR A 399 -0.05 -3.44 6.55
C TYR A 399 -0.34 -4.23 7.83
N ALA A 400 -0.25 -5.57 7.78
CA ALA A 400 -0.44 -6.42 8.97
C ALA A 400 0.59 -6.12 10.05
N GLU A 401 1.87 -6.09 9.68
CA GLU A 401 2.98 -5.85 10.60
C GLU A 401 3.04 -4.41 11.10
N TYR A 402 2.45 -3.44 10.38
CA TYR A 402 2.46 -2.03 10.77
C TYR A 402 1.85 -1.80 12.16
N TRP A 403 0.78 -2.51 12.50
CA TRP A 403 0.15 -2.50 13.83
C TRP A 403 0.59 -3.68 14.70
N ALA A 404 1.81 -4.18 14.51
CA ALA A 404 2.39 -5.31 15.27
C ALA A 404 1.57 -6.62 15.16
N GLY A 405 0.88 -6.82 14.04
CA GLY A 405 0.31 -8.10 13.63
C GLY A 405 1.31 -8.95 12.84
N SER A 406 0.84 -10.05 12.26
CA SER A 406 1.63 -10.86 11.34
C SER A 406 0.76 -11.42 10.21
N LEU A 407 1.37 -11.70 9.08
CA LEU A 407 0.77 -12.41 7.95
C LEU A 407 1.73 -13.51 7.52
N GLU A 408 1.27 -14.75 7.64
CA GLU A 408 2.02 -15.95 7.27
C GLU A 408 1.24 -16.75 6.22
N LEU A 409 1.97 -17.48 5.39
CA LEU A 409 1.40 -18.27 4.30
C LEU A 409 2.01 -19.66 4.34
N HIS A 410 1.16 -20.68 4.36
CA HIS A 410 1.52 -22.07 4.26
C HIS A 410 0.92 -22.67 3.00
N SER A 411 1.73 -23.30 2.19
CA SER A 411 1.29 -23.86 0.91
C SER A 411 1.61 -25.33 0.83
N LEU A 412 0.63 -26.11 0.37
CA LEU A 412 0.81 -27.48 -0.04
C LEU A 412 0.63 -27.55 -1.55
N GLU A 413 1.75 -27.73 -2.27
CA GLU A 413 1.77 -27.85 -3.72
C GLU A 413 0.90 -29.00 -4.20
N GLY A 414 0.07 -28.74 -5.21
CA GLY A 414 -0.95 -29.65 -5.71
C GLY A 414 -2.29 -29.60 -4.95
N TYR A 415 -2.34 -28.98 -3.77
CA TYR A 415 -3.57 -28.89 -2.97
C TYR A 415 -4.09 -27.45 -2.84
N GLY A 416 -3.41 -26.58 -2.07
CA GLY A 416 -3.89 -25.23 -1.79
C GLY A 416 -3.01 -24.42 -0.85
N VAL A 417 -3.55 -23.30 -0.35
CA VAL A 417 -2.87 -22.35 0.51
C VAL A 417 -3.69 -22.05 1.74
N ASP A 418 -3.00 -21.94 2.88
CA ASP A 418 -3.51 -21.39 4.14
C ASP A 418 -2.80 -20.07 4.44
N ALA A 419 -3.54 -18.97 4.49
CA ALA A 419 -3.04 -17.67 4.92
C ALA A 419 -3.51 -17.36 6.34
N PHE A 420 -2.58 -17.05 7.23
CA PHE A 420 -2.84 -16.72 8.63
C PHE A 420 -2.58 -15.22 8.87
N LEU A 421 -3.63 -14.48 9.10
CA LEU A 421 -3.56 -13.07 9.50
C LEU A 421 -3.80 -12.97 11.01
N GLN A 422 -2.81 -12.52 11.75
CA GLN A 422 -2.93 -12.25 13.18
C GLN A 422 -2.97 -10.75 13.43
N ILE A 423 -3.96 -10.29 14.20
CA ILE A 423 -4.18 -8.89 14.55
C ILE A 423 -4.19 -8.74 16.07
N SER A 424 -3.54 -7.68 16.57
CA SER A 424 -3.60 -7.33 17.99
C SER A 424 -4.96 -6.70 18.32
N LYS A 425 -5.65 -7.29 19.30
CA LYS A 425 -6.97 -6.85 19.76
C LYS A 425 -6.93 -5.60 20.65
N LEU A 426 -5.80 -5.29 21.27
CA LEU A 426 -5.73 -4.28 22.32
C LEU A 426 -5.55 -2.85 21.80
N GLY A 427 -5.12 -2.66 20.56
CA GLY A 427 -4.89 -1.34 19.95
C GLY A 427 -3.83 -0.48 20.66
N ASN A 428 -3.10 -1.04 21.64
CA ASN A 428 -2.11 -0.34 22.44
C ASN A 428 -0.67 -0.45 21.91
N LYS A 429 -0.45 -1.27 20.90
CA LYS A 429 0.85 -1.38 20.23
C LYS A 429 1.11 -0.14 19.38
N ASN A 430 2.34 0.37 19.45
CA ASN A 430 2.76 1.46 18.60
C ASN A 430 2.94 1.00 17.15
N GLU A 431 2.75 1.93 16.22
CA GLU A 431 3.06 1.72 14.81
C GLU A 431 4.53 1.28 14.63
N GLN A 432 4.74 0.32 13.74
CA GLN A 432 6.07 -0.18 13.42
C GLN A 432 6.64 0.62 12.24
N VAL A 433 7.27 1.75 12.52
CA VAL A 433 7.83 2.66 11.50
C VAL A 433 9.10 2.09 10.88
N THR A 434 9.84 1.27 11.63
CA THR A 434 11.05 0.56 11.19
C THR A 434 10.81 -0.95 11.15
N THR A 435 11.57 -1.67 10.35
CA THR A 435 11.51 -3.15 10.33
C THR A 435 12.11 -3.75 11.60
N ARG A 436 11.58 -4.86 12.09
CA ARG A 436 12.11 -5.56 13.29
C ARG A 436 13.62 -5.85 13.20
N ALA A 437 14.12 -6.18 12.00
CA ALA A 437 15.55 -6.41 11.78
C ALA A 437 16.45 -5.19 12.06
N ALA A 438 15.90 -3.98 12.08
CA ALA A 438 16.65 -2.77 12.47
C ALA A 438 16.65 -2.53 13.98
N ILE A 439 15.73 -3.17 14.73
CA ILE A 439 15.64 -3.07 16.19
C ILE A 439 16.62 -4.07 16.86
N ASP A 440 16.82 -5.23 16.24
CA ASP A 440 17.73 -6.28 16.75
C ASP A 440 19.20 -6.02 16.37
N ALA A 441 19.49 -4.96 15.61
CA ALA A 441 20.84 -4.56 15.16
C ALA A 441 21.42 -3.36 15.94
N VAL A 442 20.75 -2.90 17.01
CA VAL A 442 21.21 -1.93 18.00
C VAL A 442 21.28 -2.64 19.36
#